data_0cff2914b7690c41fb482dd3677f3a57
#
_entry.id   0cff2914b7690c41fb482dd3677f3a57
#
_cell.length_a   1.000
_cell.length_b   1.000
_cell.length_c   1.000
_cell.angle_alpha   90.00
_cell.angle_beta   90.00
_cell.angle_gamma   90.00
#
_symmetry.space_group_name_H-M   'P 1'
#
loop_
_entity.id
_entity.type
_entity.pdbx_description
1 polymer ?
#
loop_
_entity_poly.entity_id
_entity_poly.type
_entity_poly.pdbx_seq_one_letter_code
_entity_poly.pdbx_strand_id
1 'polypeptide(L)'
;MSNSILHKAATRGHAEHGWLDSYHSFSFAGYYNPERTQFGVLRVLNDDIVAGGRGFGSHPHDNMEIISIPLEGSLVHEDNLGHKEVVNAGEIQVMSTGSGVFHSEYNNSPDKPVKFLQIWLFPNKLNVEPRYDQIKLDREKGDNRLQQLISPYRSEEGSWIYQDAWFFSGRFDKDKEFVYEKKRGENGVYLFVLKGSFAADGQKLESRDGLGITGTGTIQLKSLEPESEILIMDIPMENKIN
;
A
#
# COMPACT_ATOMS: atom_id res chain seq x y z
N MET A 1 -16.96 20.10 -5.42
CA MET A 1 -16.48 20.30 -4.02
C MET A 1 -15.62 19.10 -3.68
N SER A 2 -14.46 19.29 -3.07
CA SER A 2 -13.63 18.21 -2.57
C SER A 2 -14.31 17.53 -1.39
N ASN A 3 -14.34 16.20 -1.38
CA ASN A 3 -14.79 15.41 -0.25
C ASN A 3 -13.59 14.70 0.34
N SER A 4 -13.47 14.68 1.66
CA SER A 4 -12.43 13.95 2.35
C SER A 4 -13.00 13.09 3.48
N ILE A 5 -12.39 11.92 3.68
CA ILE A 5 -12.72 11.01 4.78
C ILE A 5 -11.44 10.66 5.54
N LEU A 6 -11.40 11.03 6.82
CA LEU A 6 -10.26 10.75 7.70
C LEU A 6 -10.45 9.41 8.41
N HIS A 7 -9.49 8.52 8.25
CA HIS A 7 -9.38 7.26 8.96
C HIS A 7 -8.24 7.35 9.99
N LYS A 8 -8.59 7.65 11.24
CA LYS A 8 -7.59 7.71 12.32
C LYS A 8 -6.98 6.35 12.61
N ALA A 9 -5.68 6.30 12.87
CA ALA A 9 -4.94 5.09 13.19
C ALA A 9 -5.60 4.29 14.32
N ALA A 10 -6.02 4.96 15.40
CA ALA A 10 -6.69 4.34 16.55
C ALA A 10 -8.08 3.75 16.26
N THR A 11 -8.65 3.99 15.07
CA THR A 11 -9.98 3.49 14.67
C THR A 11 -9.91 2.37 13.64
N ARG A 12 -8.71 1.89 13.30
CA ARG A 12 -8.53 0.73 12.43
C ARG A 12 -9.03 -0.54 13.10
N GLY A 13 -9.45 -1.53 12.31
CA GLY A 13 -9.64 -2.88 12.83
C GLY A 13 -8.33 -3.43 13.39
N HIS A 14 -8.41 -4.28 14.40
CA HIS A 14 -7.25 -4.90 15.02
C HIS A 14 -7.51 -6.40 15.22
N ALA A 15 -6.54 -7.22 14.79
CA ALA A 15 -6.54 -8.65 15.00
C ALA A 15 -5.19 -9.07 15.56
N GLU A 16 -5.21 -9.76 16.71
CA GLU A 16 -4.02 -10.31 17.35
C GLU A 16 -4.16 -11.83 17.50
N HIS A 17 -3.19 -12.58 16.95
CA HIS A 17 -3.16 -14.04 16.97
C HIS A 17 -1.89 -14.59 17.66
N GLY A 18 -1.19 -13.76 18.45
CA GLY A 18 0.04 -14.09 19.14
C GLY A 18 1.28 -14.08 18.22
N TRP A 19 1.18 -14.59 17.01
CA TRP A 19 2.22 -14.56 16.00
C TRP A 19 2.03 -13.45 14.94
N LEU A 20 0.81 -12.94 14.81
CA LEU A 20 0.39 -11.87 13.91
C LEU A 20 -0.33 -10.80 14.72
N ASP A 21 0.15 -9.56 14.60
CA ASP A 21 -0.52 -8.34 15.05
C ASP A 21 -0.82 -7.50 13.82
N SER A 22 -2.11 -7.35 13.47
CA SER A 22 -2.57 -6.79 12.20
C SER A 22 -3.58 -5.68 12.39
N TYR A 23 -3.32 -4.51 11.79
CA TYR A 23 -4.21 -3.36 11.80
C TYR A 23 -4.83 -3.13 10.42
N HIS A 24 -6.15 -3.13 10.34
CA HIS A 24 -6.92 -3.09 9.11
C HIS A 24 -7.53 -1.70 8.88
N SER A 25 -7.12 -1.02 7.81
CA SER A 25 -7.77 0.25 7.42
C SER A 25 -9.16 0.04 6.86
N PHE A 26 -9.40 -1.10 6.22
CA PHE A 26 -10.69 -1.53 5.64
C PHE A 26 -11.11 -2.89 6.22
N SER A 27 -12.38 -3.25 6.00
CA SER A 27 -12.93 -4.53 6.42
C SER A 27 -12.13 -5.69 5.83
N PHE A 28 -11.59 -6.55 6.71
CA PHE A 28 -10.76 -7.68 6.33
C PHE A 28 -10.87 -8.80 7.37
N ALA A 29 -10.87 -10.05 6.90
CA ALA A 29 -11.01 -11.25 7.75
C ALA A 29 -12.20 -11.14 8.75
N GLY A 30 -11.94 -11.19 10.03
CA GLY A 30 -12.96 -11.07 11.09
C GLY A 30 -13.40 -9.63 11.40
N TYR A 31 -12.72 -8.62 10.88
CA TYR A 31 -13.10 -7.22 11.07
C TYR A 31 -14.06 -6.76 9.98
N TYR A 32 -15.23 -6.28 10.38
CA TYR A 32 -16.22 -5.71 9.46
C TYR A 32 -16.74 -4.37 9.94
N ASN A 33 -16.60 -3.35 9.08
CA ASN A 33 -17.21 -2.04 9.23
C ASN A 33 -17.83 -1.64 7.88
N PRO A 34 -19.17 -1.48 7.78
CA PRO A 34 -19.84 -1.18 6.52
C PRO A 34 -19.44 0.17 5.90
N GLU A 35 -18.93 1.11 6.72
CA GLU A 35 -18.44 2.41 6.25
C GLU A 35 -16.97 2.36 5.81
N ARG A 36 -16.30 1.20 5.99
CA ARG A 36 -14.87 0.98 5.69
C ARG A 36 -14.65 -0.34 4.98
N THR A 37 -15.35 -0.57 3.89
CA THR A 37 -15.15 -1.78 3.08
C THR A 37 -13.99 -1.63 2.10
N GLN A 38 -13.80 -0.43 1.57
CA GLN A 38 -12.76 -0.08 0.57
C GLN A 38 -12.75 1.43 0.33
N PHE A 39 -11.71 1.90 -0.41
CA PHE A 39 -11.72 3.24 -1.00
C PHE A 39 -11.47 3.13 -2.50
N GLY A 40 -12.48 3.36 -3.33
CA GLY A 40 -12.40 3.04 -4.75
C GLY A 40 -12.01 1.59 -4.98
N VAL A 41 -10.97 1.34 -5.80
CA VAL A 41 -10.45 -0.01 -6.05
C VAL A 41 -9.48 -0.51 -4.96
N LEU A 42 -9.10 0.32 -3.99
CA LEU A 42 -8.27 -0.08 -2.85
C LEU A 42 -9.11 -0.90 -1.87
N ARG A 43 -8.91 -2.20 -1.88
CA ARG A 43 -9.71 -3.17 -1.11
C ARG A 43 -9.10 -3.50 0.26
N VAL A 44 -7.77 -3.59 0.33
CA VAL A 44 -7.04 -3.93 1.56
C VAL A 44 -5.89 -2.96 1.75
N LEU A 45 -5.73 -2.49 2.98
CA LEU A 45 -4.53 -1.82 3.48
C LEU A 45 -4.34 -2.27 4.93
N ASN A 46 -3.53 -3.28 5.11
CA ASN A 46 -3.15 -3.83 6.41
C ASN A 46 -1.72 -3.42 6.76
N ASP A 47 -1.51 -3.20 8.04
CA ASP A 47 -0.22 -2.87 8.66
C ASP A 47 0.09 -4.03 9.63
N ASP A 48 0.93 -4.95 9.16
CA ASP A 48 1.11 -6.27 9.74
C ASP A 48 2.47 -6.38 10.45
N ILE A 49 2.47 -7.02 11.62
CA ILE A 49 3.66 -7.42 12.36
C ILE A 49 3.61 -8.93 12.52
N VAL A 50 4.59 -9.64 11.93
CA VAL A 50 4.68 -11.09 11.98
C VAL A 50 5.91 -11.50 12.79
N ALA A 51 5.70 -12.32 13.82
CA ALA A 51 6.77 -12.82 14.68
C ALA A 51 7.82 -13.65 13.91
N GLY A 52 9.02 -13.75 14.47
CA GLY A 52 10.11 -14.54 13.91
C GLY A 52 9.72 -16.00 13.65
N GLY A 53 10.11 -16.54 12.50
CA GLY A 53 9.83 -17.91 12.07
C GLY A 53 8.34 -18.20 11.79
N ARG A 54 7.50 -17.17 11.70
CA ARG A 54 6.06 -17.27 11.44
C ARG A 54 5.72 -16.64 10.09
N GLY A 55 4.48 -16.87 9.64
CA GLY A 55 4.00 -16.36 8.37
C GLY A 55 2.69 -16.99 7.96
N PHE A 56 2.30 -16.70 6.73
CA PHE A 56 1.09 -17.20 6.10
C PHE A 56 1.44 -18.39 5.22
N GLY A 57 0.88 -19.56 5.55
CA GLY A 57 1.03 -20.78 4.75
C GLY A 57 0.41 -20.64 3.36
N SER A 58 0.64 -21.63 2.51
CA SER A 58 0.13 -21.60 1.13
C SER A 58 -1.38 -21.37 1.09
N HIS A 59 -1.79 -20.34 0.36
CA HIS A 59 -3.19 -19.92 0.20
C HIS A 59 -3.41 -19.35 -1.21
N PRO A 60 -4.63 -19.42 -1.75
CA PRO A 60 -4.94 -18.97 -3.10
C PRO A 60 -5.33 -17.50 -3.18
N HIS A 61 -5.01 -16.89 -4.33
CA HIS A 61 -5.58 -15.61 -4.76
C HIS A 61 -5.90 -15.68 -6.25
N ASP A 62 -6.96 -15.01 -6.66
CA ASP A 62 -7.29 -14.75 -8.06
C ASP A 62 -7.80 -13.32 -8.25
N ASN A 63 -7.58 -12.77 -9.43
CA ASN A 63 -8.09 -11.47 -9.86
C ASN A 63 -7.87 -10.35 -8.81
N MET A 64 -6.63 -10.26 -8.31
CA MET A 64 -6.20 -9.24 -7.34
C MET A 64 -4.80 -8.74 -7.68
N GLU A 65 -4.58 -7.45 -7.56
CA GLU A 65 -3.26 -6.84 -7.53
C GLU A 65 -2.82 -6.76 -6.07
N ILE A 66 -1.75 -7.45 -5.71
CA ILE A 66 -1.23 -7.56 -4.33
C ILE A 66 0.15 -6.91 -4.27
N ILE A 67 0.31 -5.99 -3.32
CA ILE A 67 1.54 -5.24 -3.12
C ILE A 67 1.96 -5.40 -1.66
N SER A 68 3.16 -5.94 -1.44
CA SER A 68 3.77 -6.06 -0.11
C SER A 68 4.93 -5.07 0.01
N ILE A 69 4.90 -4.24 1.05
CA ILE A 69 5.92 -3.22 1.33
C ILE A 69 6.50 -3.49 2.71
N PRO A 70 7.63 -4.22 2.83
CA PRO A 70 8.32 -4.37 4.10
C PRO A 70 8.85 -3.02 4.61
N LEU A 71 8.48 -2.69 5.84
CA LEU A 71 8.93 -1.48 6.56
C LEU A 71 10.14 -1.76 7.44
N GLU A 72 10.16 -2.95 8.07
CA GLU A 72 11.27 -3.45 8.90
C GLU A 72 11.42 -4.96 8.68
N GLY A 73 12.66 -5.45 8.60
CA GLY A 73 12.94 -6.87 8.38
C GLY A 73 12.79 -7.29 6.92
N SER A 74 12.42 -8.54 6.68
CA SER A 74 12.21 -9.10 5.35
C SER A 74 11.19 -10.24 5.34
N LEU A 75 10.49 -10.40 4.20
CA LEU A 75 9.57 -11.49 3.92
C LEU A 75 10.23 -12.49 2.97
N VAL A 76 9.89 -13.77 3.11
CA VAL A 76 10.15 -14.81 2.09
C VAL A 76 8.83 -15.09 1.40
N HIS A 77 8.77 -14.81 0.11
CA HIS A 77 7.67 -15.17 -0.77
C HIS A 77 8.01 -16.47 -1.49
N GLU A 78 7.05 -17.39 -1.59
CA GLU A 78 7.15 -18.58 -2.43
C GLU A 78 5.78 -18.84 -3.08
N ASP A 79 5.77 -19.11 -4.40
CA ASP A 79 4.54 -19.36 -5.15
C ASP A 79 4.61 -20.61 -6.04
N ASN A 80 3.44 -21.04 -6.54
CA ASN A 80 3.31 -22.19 -7.43
C ASN A 80 3.75 -21.90 -8.88
N LEU A 81 4.22 -20.69 -9.17
CA LEU A 81 4.79 -20.31 -10.48
C LEU A 81 6.31 -20.48 -10.49
N GLY A 82 6.91 -20.80 -9.34
CA GLY A 82 8.34 -21.08 -9.19
C GLY A 82 9.16 -19.91 -8.66
N HIS A 83 8.53 -18.83 -8.22
CA HIS A 83 9.23 -17.76 -7.53
C HIS A 83 9.49 -18.14 -6.08
N LYS A 84 10.71 -17.86 -5.63
CA LYS A 84 11.12 -17.95 -4.23
C LYS A 84 12.09 -16.82 -3.94
N GLU A 85 11.57 -15.76 -3.38
CA GLU A 85 12.26 -14.48 -3.27
C GLU A 85 12.26 -13.95 -1.84
N VAL A 86 13.30 -13.20 -1.48
CA VAL A 86 13.35 -12.45 -0.23
C VAL A 86 13.11 -10.98 -0.52
N VAL A 87 12.06 -10.42 0.08
CA VAL A 87 11.69 -9.02 -0.05
C VAL A 87 12.12 -8.27 1.21
N ASN A 88 13.11 -7.40 1.09
CA ASN A 88 13.69 -6.66 2.21
C ASN A 88 13.00 -5.31 2.43
N ALA A 89 13.14 -4.75 3.63
CA ALA A 89 12.79 -3.35 3.85
C ALA A 89 13.56 -2.44 2.86
N GLY A 90 12.82 -1.54 2.19
CA GLY A 90 13.34 -0.75 1.07
C GLY A 90 13.17 -1.41 -0.30
N GLU A 91 12.45 -2.52 -0.37
CA GLU A 91 11.97 -3.15 -1.60
C GLU A 91 10.45 -3.23 -1.57
N ILE A 92 9.83 -3.41 -2.71
CA ILE A 92 8.41 -3.73 -2.83
C ILE A 92 8.23 -4.95 -3.72
N GLN A 93 7.27 -5.79 -3.34
CA GLN A 93 6.79 -6.91 -4.14
C GLN A 93 5.46 -6.53 -4.76
N VAL A 94 5.26 -6.93 -6.01
CA VAL A 94 4.01 -6.76 -6.75
C VAL A 94 3.63 -8.09 -7.37
N MET A 95 2.43 -8.55 -7.08
CA MET A 95 1.87 -9.77 -7.66
C MET A 95 0.51 -9.47 -8.29
N SER A 96 0.40 -9.69 -9.61
CA SER A 96 -0.89 -9.74 -10.29
C SER A 96 -1.35 -11.19 -10.30
N THR A 97 -2.39 -11.52 -9.55
CA THR A 97 -2.80 -12.91 -9.36
C THR A 97 -3.58 -13.51 -10.53
N GLY A 98 -4.20 -12.65 -11.35
CA GLY A 98 -4.85 -13.03 -12.62
C GLY A 98 -5.73 -14.27 -12.52
N SER A 99 -5.43 -15.31 -13.31
CA SER A 99 -6.19 -16.55 -13.35
C SER A 99 -6.02 -17.46 -12.13
N GLY A 100 -5.15 -17.10 -11.19
CA GLY A 100 -4.96 -17.79 -9.91
C GLY A 100 -3.51 -18.09 -9.58
N VAL A 101 -3.14 -17.82 -8.32
CA VAL A 101 -1.83 -18.13 -7.72
C VAL A 101 -2.05 -18.72 -6.34
N PHE A 102 -1.25 -19.73 -6.00
CA PHE A 102 -1.06 -20.17 -4.63
C PHE A 102 0.30 -19.65 -4.15
N HIS A 103 0.32 -18.93 -3.03
CA HIS A 103 1.57 -18.42 -2.46
C HIS A 103 1.61 -18.53 -0.94
N SER A 104 2.81 -18.35 -0.40
CA SER A 104 3.06 -18.23 1.02
C SER A 104 3.98 -17.05 1.29
N GLU A 105 3.83 -16.42 2.45
CA GLU A 105 4.65 -15.30 2.90
C GLU A 105 5.10 -15.55 4.33
N TYR A 106 6.40 -15.70 4.55
CA TYR A 106 6.99 -15.94 5.86
C TYR A 106 7.97 -14.85 6.26
N ASN A 107 8.05 -14.59 7.56
CA ASN A 107 9.15 -13.80 8.10
C ASN A 107 10.47 -14.52 7.87
N ASN A 108 11.42 -13.85 7.21
CA ASN A 108 12.73 -14.40 6.90
C ASN A 108 13.63 -14.56 8.15
N SER A 109 13.37 -13.81 9.21
CA SER A 109 14.10 -13.93 10.48
C SER A 109 13.48 -15.01 11.36
N PRO A 110 14.27 -15.87 12.01
CA PRO A 110 13.74 -16.86 12.94
C PRO A 110 13.28 -16.26 14.28
N ASP A 111 13.76 -15.08 14.66
CA ASP A 111 13.63 -14.52 16.02
C ASP A 111 13.17 -13.06 16.09
N LYS A 112 13.36 -12.28 15.01
CA LYS A 112 12.94 -10.86 14.97
C LYS A 112 11.65 -10.69 14.18
N PRO A 113 10.76 -9.78 14.59
CA PRO A 113 9.53 -9.53 13.82
C PRO A 113 9.85 -8.86 12.48
N VAL A 114 8.97 -9.07 11.51
CA VAL A 114 8.89 -8.29 10.28
C VAL A 114 7.66 -7.38 10.36
N LYS A 115 7.78 -6.14 9.87
CA LYS A 115 6.66 -5.20 9.73
C LYS A 115 6.50 -4.85 8.27
N PHE A 116 5.29 -4.92 7.75
CA PHE A 116 5.02 -4.63 6.35
C PHE A 116 3.59 -4.15 6.13
N LEU A 117 3.37 -3.44 5.02
CA LEU A 117 2.05 -3.16 4.51
C LEU A 117 1.65 -4.23 3.50
N GLN A 118 0.43 -4.74 3.64
CA GLN A 118 -0.23 -5.59 2.65
C GLN A 118 -1.35 -4.78 1.99
N ILE A 119 -1.24 -4.55 0.68
CA ILE A 119 -2.15 -3.68 -0.07
C ILE A 119 -2.73 -4.47 -1.23
N TRP A 120 -4.08 -4.47 -1.35
CA TRP A 120 -4.77 -5.15 -2.44
C TRP A 120 -5.65 -4.19 -3.21
N LEU A 121 -5.58 -4.27 -4.54
CA LEU A 121 -6.48 -3.55 -5.44
C LEU A 121 -7.23 -4.53 -6.33
N PHE A 122 -8.50 -4.20 -6.59
CA PHE A 122 -9.22 -4.89 -7.67
C PHE A 122 -8.57 -4.53 -9.01
N PRO A 123 -8.25 -5.50 -9.89
CA PRO A 123 -7.70 -5.22 -11.20
C PRO A 123 -8.77 -4.68 -12.16
N ASN A 124 -8.33 -3.99 -13.22
CA ASN A 124 -9.21 -3.59 -14.33
C ASN A 124 -9.29 -4.64 -15.45
N LYS A 125 -8.55 -5.74 -15.33
CA LYS A 125 -8.52 -6.83 -16.30
C LYS A 125 -8.48 -8.18 -15.57
N LEU A 126 -9.44 -9.04 -15.88
CA LEU A 126 -9.59 -10.34 -15.23
C LEU A 126 -8.88 -11.47 -15.98
N ASN A 127 -8.55 -12.53 -15.24
CA ASN A 127 -8.02 -13.79 -15.76
C ASN A 127 -6.76 -13.62 -16.62
N VAL A 128 -5.98 -12.59 -16.32
CA VAL A 128 -4.67 -12.36 -16.95
C VAL A 128 -3.71 -13.48 -16.54
N GLU A 129 -2.62 -13.65 -17.29
CA GLU A 129 -1.51 -14.48 -16.85
C GLU A 129 -0.93 -13.92 -15.57
N PRO A 130 -0.78 -14.72 -14.51
CA PRO A 130 -0.19 -14.26 -13.27
C PRO A 130 1.24 -13.77 -13.46
N ARG A 131 1.62 -12.74 -12.69
CA ARG A 131 2.97 -12.22 -12.72
C ARG A 131 3.46 -11.86 -11.33
N TYR A 132 4.75 -11.95 -11.15
CA TYR A 132 5.50 -11.49 -9.99
C TYR A 132 6.52 -10.43 -10.42
N ASP A 133 6.71 -9.42 -9.61
CA ASP A 133 7.74 -8.41 -9.78
C ASP A 133 8.26 -7.93 -8.42
N GLN A 134 9.52 -7.57 -8.36
CA GLN A 134 10.14 -7.02 -7.16
C GLN A 134 11.08 -5.89 -7.56
N ILE A 135 10.91 -4.74 -6.95
CA ILE A 135 11.75 -3.58 -7.21
C ILE A 135 12.39 -3.05 -5.93
N LYS A 136 13.61 -2.56 -6.06
CA LYS A 136 14.31 -1.87 -4.99
C LYS A 136 14.03 -0.37 -5.05
N LEU A 137 13.67 0.19 -3.89
CA LEU A 137 13.44 1.62 -3.77
C LEU A 137 14.77 2.37 -3.67
N ASP A 138 14.85 3.48 -4.38
CA ASP A 138 15.98 4.39 -4.28
C ASP A 138 15.66 5.45 -3.21
N ARG A 139 16.28 5.31 -2.06
CA ARG A 139 16.05 6.25 -0.94
C ARG A 139 16.38 7.68 -1.30
N GLU A 140 17.41 7.92 -2.10
CA GLU A 140 17.80 9.28 -2.51
C GLU A 140 16.75 9.91 -3.42
N LYS A 141 16.07 9.11 -4.23
CA LYS A 141 14.94 9.57 -5.05
C LYS A 141 13.73 9.97 -4.25
N GLY A 142 13.56 9.44 -3.04
CA GLY A 142 12.46 9.75 -2.13
C GLY A 142 12.73 10.88 -1.15
N ASP A 143 13.95 11.44 -1.09
CA ASP A 143 14.31 12.49 -0.13
C ASP A 143 13.79 13.87 -0.58
N ASN A 144 12.87 14.43 0.23
CA ASN A 144 12.17 15.69 -0.01
C ASN A 144 11.43 15.77 -1.36
N ARG A 145 11.04 14.60 -1.89
CA ARG A 145 10.25 14.45 -3.12
C ARG A 145 9.53 13.10 -3.14
N LEU A 146 8.61 12.96 -4.05
CA LEU A 146 7.88 11.71 -4.26
C LEU A 146 8.62 10.83 -5.28
N GLN A 147 8.86 9.58 -4.93
CA GLN A 147 9.29 8.51 -5.83
C GLN A 147 8.07 7.71 -6.26
N GLN A 148 7.91 7.46 -7.57
CA GLN A 148 6.87 6.58 -8.08
C GLN A 148 7.23 5.12 -7.81
N LEU A 149 6.27 4.36 -7.27
CA LEU A 149 6.40 2.96 -6.90
C LEU A 149 5.64 2.05 -7.86
N ILE A 150 4.43 2.45 -8.21
CA ILE A 150 3.47 1.68 -9.01
C ILE A 150 2.88 2.58 -10.09
N SER A 151 2.63 2.00 -11.26
CA SER A 151 1.87 2.63 -12.34
C SER A 151 1.08 1.60 -13.15
N PRO A 152 0.15 2.03 -14.04
CA PRO A 152 -0.50 1.13 -15.00
C PRO A 152 0.38 0.80 -16.22
N TYR A 153 1.53 1.44 -16.38
CA TYR A 153 2.33 1.40 -17.61
C TYR A 153 3.72 0.83 -17.38
N ARG A 154 4.11 -0.15 -18.21
CA ARG A 154 5.46 -0.75 -18.20
C ARG A 154 6.59 0.24 -18.51
N SER A 155 6.26 1.36 -19.15
CA SER A 155 7.23 2.38 -19.56
C SER A 155 7.49 3.45 -18.50
N GLU A 156 6.75 3.45 -17.41
CA GLU A 156 6.93 4.37 -16.30
C GLU A 156 7.86 3.79 -15.23
N GLU A 157 8.33 4.64 -14.30
CA GLU A 157 9.11 4.20 -13.15
C GLU A 157 8.27 3.30 -12.22
N GLY A 158 8.96 2.42 -11.48
CA GLY A 158 8.36 1.49 -10.55
C GLY A 158 7.91 0.19 -11.20
N SER A 159 7.07 -0.56 -10.51
CA SER A 159 6.40 -1.73 -11.05
C SER A 159 5.05 -1.35 -11.65
N TRP A 160 4.55 -2.16 -12.57
CA TRP A 160 3.26 -1.91 -13.20
C TRP A 160 2.22 -2.95 -12.75
N ILE A 161 0.93 -2.56 -12.76
CA ILE A 161 -0.21 -3.39 -12.38
C ILE A 161 -1.33 -3.29 -13.42
N TYR A 162 -2.26 -4.25 -13.38
CA TYR A 162 -3.49 -4.21 -14.18
C TYR A 162 -4.57 -3.37 -13.48
N GLN A 163 -4.22 -2.11 -13.15
CA GLN A 163 -5.17 -1.12 -12.68
C GLN A 163 -4.67 0.28 -13.00
N ASP A 164 -5.58 1.21 -13.30
CA ASP A 164 -5.28 2.62 -13.56
C ASP A 164 -4.94 3.39 -12.27
N ALA A 165 -3.94 2.88 -11.56
CA ALA A 165 -3.51 3.38 -10.26
C ALA A 165 -2.03 3.72 -10.25
N TRP A 166 -1.66 4.74 -9.46
CA TRP A 166 -0.28 5.16 -9.24
C TRP A 166 0.00 5.26 -7.75
N PHE A 167 1.13 4.70 -7.32
CA PHE A 167 1.59 4.84 -5.95
C PHE A 167 2.89 5.62 -5.92
N PHE A 168 2.99 6.47 -4.92
CA PHE A 168 4.18 7.26 -4.63
C PHE A 168 4.52 7.16 -3.16
N SER A 169 5.81 7.24 -2.83
CA SER A 169 6.30 7.37 -1.47
C SER A 169 7.37 8.45 -1.42
N GLY A 170 7.51 9.09 -0.26
CA GLY A 170 8.54 10.08 -0.03
C GLY A 170 8.81 10.30 1.45
N ARG A 171 10.06 10.69 1.75
CA ARG A 171 10.52 11.09 3.07
C ARG A 171 10.85 12.58 3.03
N PHE A 172 10.38 13.31 4.01
CA PHE A 172 10.46 14.77 4.01
C PHE A 172 11.03 15.29 5.33
N ASP A 173 11.93 16.26 5.22
CA ASP A 173 12.33 17.08 6.34
C ASP A 173 11.13 17.88 6.86
N LYS A 174 11.24 18.37 8.10
CA LYS A 174 10.21 19.23 8.68
C LYS A 174 9.96 20.48 7.82
N ASP A 175 8.70 20.91 7.79
CA ASP A 175 8.21 22.12 7.10
C ASP A 175 8.39 22.13 5.58
N LYS A 176 8.57 20.96 4.95
CA LYS A 176 8.55 20.85 3.47
C LYS A 176 7.12 20.88 2.95
N GLU A 177 6.89 21.78 2.00
CA GLU A 177 5.62 21.94 1.31
C GLU A 177 5.74 21.41 -0.13
N PHE A 178 4.74 20.68 -0.59
CA PHE A 178 4.65 20.19 -1.96
C PHE A 178 3.19 19.99 -2.36
N VAL A 179 2.97 19.91 -3.67
CA VAL A 179 1.65 19.67 -4.25
C VAL A 179 1.65 18.31 -4.91
N TYR A 180 0.65 17.50 -4.63
CA TYR A 180 0.35 16.31 -5.41
C TYR A 180 -0.73 16.62 -6.44
N GLU A 181 -0.44 16.35 -7.71
CA GLU A 181 -1.41 16.44 -8.82
C GLU A 181 -1.90 15.05 -9.18
N LYS A 182 -3.22 14.86 -9.19
CA LYS A 182 -3.83 13.59 -9.58
C LYS A 182 -3.46 13.20 -11.00
N LYS A 183 -3.19 11.92 -11.20
CA LYS A 183 -2.86 11.36 -12.52
C LYS A 183 -4.08 11.29 -13.45
N ARG A 184 -5.27 11.05 -12.88
CA ARG A 184 -6.55 11.10 -13.62
C ARG A 184 -7.60 11.87 -12.84
N GLY A 185 -8.40 12.67 -13.53
CA GLY A 185 -9.40 13.56 -12.92
C GLY A 185 -10.45 12.83 -12.10
N GLU A 186 -10.86 11.63 -12.53
CA GLU A 186 -11.86 10.77 -11.87
C GLU A 186 -11.31 9.97 -10.69
N ASN A 187 -9.98 9.87 -10.54
CA ASN A 187 -9.39 9.14 -9.42
C ASN A 187 -9.64 9.84 -8.07
N GLY A 188 -9.64 9.07 -7.01
CA GLY A 188 -9.44 9.54 -5.66
C GLY A 188 -7.97 9.35 -5.24
N VAL A 189 -7.55 10.05 -4.20
CA VAL A 189 -6.23 9.88 -3.61
C VAL A 189 -6.39 9.41 -2.17
N TYR A 190 -5.73 8.30 -1.84
CA TYR A 190 -5.64 7.83 -0.47
C TYR A 190 -4.24 8.08 0.05
N LEU A 191 -4.12 8.96 1.04
CA LEU A 191 -2.89 9.27 1.75
C LEU A 191 -2.77 8.34 2.96
N PHE A 192 -1.59 7.78 3.20
CA PHE A 192 -1.30 6.99 4.39
C PHE A 192 0.05 7.40 4.97
N VAL A 193 0.06 7.91 6.21
CA VAL A 193 1.28 8.38 6.87
C VAL A 193 2.04 7.19 7.44
N LEU A 194 3.24 6.94 6.94
CA LEU A 194 4.10 5.83 7.39
C LEU A 194 4.85 6.19 8.68
N LYS A 195 5.29 7.44 8.81
CA LYS A 195 6.06 7.95 9.95
C LYS A 195 5.87 9.46 10.09
N GLY A 196 5.94 9.97 11.31
CA GLY A 196 5.83 11.41 11.57
C GLY A 196 4.41 11.92 11.36
N SER A 197 4.28 13.12 10.82
CA SER A 197 2.98 13.76 10.58
C SER A 197 3.00 14.71 9.38
N PHE A 198 1.81 14.89 8.77
CA PHE A 198 1.58 15.78 7.63
C PHE A 198 0.35 16.65 7.84
N ALA A 199 0.29 17.77 7.15
CA ALA A 199 -0.95 18.47 6.85
C ALA A 199 -1.29 18.24 5.37
N ALA A 200 -2.55 17.87 5.08
CA ALA A 200 -3.09 17.72 3.74
C ALA A 200 -4.32 18.62 3.60
N ASP A 201 -4.26 19.64 2.75
CA ASP A 201 -5.28 20.71 2.62
C ASP A 201 -5.74 21.26 3.98
N GLY A 202 -4.78 21.44 4.92
CA GLY A 202 -5.01 21.90 6.28
C GLY A 202 -5.44 20.84 7.30
N GLN A 203 -5.81 19.62 6.85
CA GLN A 203 -6.13 18.51 7.75
C GLN A 203 -4.84 17.85 8.29
N LYS A 204 -4.65 17.86 9.62
CA LYS A 204 -3.53 17.17 10.26
C LYS A 204 -3.71 15.66 10.23
N LEU A 205 -2.66 14.97 9.80
CA LEU A 205 -2.51 13.51 9.79
C LEU A 205 -1.32 13.12 10.66
N GLU A 206 -1.50 12.13 11.50
CA GLU A 206 -0.46 11.54 12.35
C GLU A 206 -0.05 10.17 11.80
N SER A 207 1.02 9.60 12.35
CA SER A 207 1.51 8.28 11.92
C SER A 207 0.40 7.24 11.87
N ARG A 208 0.28 6.53 10.76
CA ARG A 208 -0.74 5.52 10.45
C ARG A 208 -2.16 6.04 10.24
N ASP A 209 -2.38 7.35 10.24
CA ASP A 209 -3.65 7.91 9.76
C ASP A 209 -3.76 7.74 8.25
N GLY A 210 -4.97 7.47 7.79
CA GLY A 210 -5.35 7.45 6.36
C GLY A 210 -6.29 8.60 6.04
N LEU A 211 -6.16 9.21 4.85
CA LEU A 211 -7.08 10.23 4.36
C LEU A 211 -7.45 9.95 2.90
N GLY A 212 -8.71 9.63 2.66
CA GLY A 212 -9.26 9.53 1.31
C GLY A 212 -9.77 10.89 0.84
N ILE A 213 -9.37 11.33 -0.35
CA ILE A 213 -9.73 12.62 -0.95
C ILE A 213 -10.28 12.39 -2.36
N THR A 214 -11.45 12.99 -2.66
CA THR A 214 -12.08 12.96 -4.00
C THR A 214 -12.52 14.36 -4.43
N GLY A 215 -12.78 14.57 -5.71
CA GLY A 215 -13.37 15.81 -6.23
C GLY A 215 -12.39 17.00 -6.33
N THR A 216 -11.09 16.82 -6.08
CA THR A 216 -10.05 17.84 -6.35
C THR A 216 -9.01 17.29 -7.32
N GLY A 217 -8.33 18.16 -8.06
CA GLY A 217 -7.22 17.79 -8.95
C GLY A 217 -5.86 17.84 -8.26
N THR A 218 -5.74 18.62 -7.19
CA THR A 218 -4.49 18.89 -6.48
C THR A 218 -4.70 18.78 -4.98
N ILE A 219 -3.65 18.40 -4.25
CA ILE A 219 -3.61 18.31 -2.79
C ILE A 219 -2.37 19.03 -2.30
N GLN A 220 -2.55 20.00 -1.41
CA GLN A 220 -1.45 20.70 -0.74
C GLN A 220 -0.97 19.86 0.44
N LEU A 221 0.31 19.54 0.47
CA LEU A 221 0.91 18.71 1.51
C LEU A 221 2.04 19.47 2.20
N LYS A 222 2.12 19.31 3.53
CA LYS A 222 3.22 19.83 4.34
C LYS A 222 3.64 18.79 5.37
N SER A 223 4.92 18.46 5.44
CA SER A 223 5.48 17.68 6.55
C SER A 223 5.57 18.51 7.81
N LEU A 224 5.19 17.95 8.95
CA LEU A 224 5.15 18.69 10.23
C LEU A 224 6.27 18.27 11.20
N GLU A 225 6.91 17.12 10.94
CA GLU A 225 8.01 16.58 11.73
C GLU A 225 9.19 16.21 10.82
N PRO A 226 10.43 16.14 11.37
CA PRO A 226 11.56 15.68 10.57
C PRO A 226 11.40 14.21 10.19
N GLU A 227 11.94 13.83 9.04
CA GLU A 227 11.88 12.45 8.49
C GLU A 227 10.47 11.88 8.43
N SER A 228 9.46 12.71 8.17
CA SER A 228 8.09 12.26 7.94
C SER A 228 7.99 11.48 6.62
N GLU A 229 7.34 10.33 6.65
CA GLU A 229 7.17 9.45 5.49
C GLU A 229 5.69 9.26 5.15
N ILE A 230 5.36 9.32 3.86
CA ILE A 230 3.99 9.18 3.36
C ILE A 230 3.94 8.24 2.17
N LEU A 231 2.86 7.46 2.09
CA LEU A 231 2.43 6.71 0.92
C LEU A 231 1.21 7.40 0.32
N ILE A 232 1.26 7.71 -0.97
CA ILE A 232 0.18 8.31 -1.75
C ILE A 232 -0.31 7.28 -2.77
N MET A 233 -1.58 6.98 -2.75
CA MET A 233 -2.23 6.04 -3.66
C MET A 233 -3.31 6.78 -4.45
N ASP A 234 -3.04 7.03 -5.73
CA ASP A 234 -3.94 7.65 -6.70
C ASP A 234 -4.68 6.54 -7.44
N ILE A 235 -5.96 6.39 -7.21
CA ILE A 235 -6.70 5.18 -7.56
C ILE A 235 -8.09 5.48 -8.12
N PRO A 236 -8.59 4.69 -9.07
CA PRO A 236 -9.96 4.79 -9.57
C PRO A 236 -10.98 4.60 -8.45
N MET A 237 -12.03 5.43 -8.47
CA MET A 237 -13.14 5.30 -7.52
C MET A 237 -14.18 4.27 -7.94
N GLU A 238 -14.18 3.86 -9.20
CA GLU A 238 -15.00 2.79 -9.76
C GLU A 238 -14.11 1.73 -10.39
N ASN A 239 -14.43 0.45 -10.19
CA ASN A 239 -13.73 -0.64 -10.88
C ASN A 239 -14.36 -0.84 -12.26
N LYS A 240 -13.66 -0.39 -13.31
CA LYS A 240 -14.05 -0.60 -14.70
C LYS A 240 -13.22 -1.77 -15.25
N ILE A 241 -13.87 -2.90 -15.48
CA ILE A 241 -13.24 -4.08 -16.07
C ILE A 241 -13.21 -3.91 -17.60
N ASN A 242 -12.02 -4.05 -18.20
CA ASN A 242 -11.75 -3.91 -19.64
C ASN A 242 -11.61 -5.28 -20.32
#